data_4c70a651e57b4cfc62722e82eee5b833
#
_entry.id   4c70a651e57b4cfc62722e82eee5b833
#
_cell.length_a   1.000
_cell.length_b   1.000
_cell.length_c   1.000
_cell.angle_alpha   90.00
_cell.angle_beta   90.00
_cell.angle_gamma   90.00
#
_symmetry.space_group_name_H-M   'P 1'
#
loop_
_entity.id
_entity.type
_entity.pdbx_description
1 polymer ?
#
loop_
_entity_poly.entity_id
_entity_poly.type
_entity_poly.pdbx_seq_one_letter_code
_entity_poly.pdbx_strand_id
1 'polypeptide(L)'
;LCLSRTDIFKTQLKAILRAAVHGNCRLLIPMISCLTELIATKEILRQVKEELTEAGMEFEHQVKLGVLVEVPSAVVIADILAREVDFFSIGTNDLIQYALAIDRVNEHVNYLYDTLHPAVLRLIRQVTSAGQARGLQVSMCGEMAGDPVNIPILLGLGIDELSMNSLSIPMVKKLIRSINMDDCAELTRLAFEMQDAAAIHSLLEGWISEHFPKDYFVDQS
;
A
#
# COMPACT_ATOMS: atom_id res chain seq x y z
N LEU A 1 10.80 8.52 15.50
CA LEU A 1 11.00 7.80 16.76
C LEU A 1 12.07 6.72 16.60
N CYS A 2 11.91 5.72 15.73
CA CYS A 2 12.81 4.55 15.61
C CYS A 2 14.27 4.93 15.32
N LEU A 3 14.52 5.91 14.45
CA LEU A 3 15.87 6.38 14.15
C LEU A 3 16.52 7.19 15.28
N SER A 4 15.73 7.75 16.20
CA SER A 4 16.23 8.44 17.40
C SER A 4 16.29 7.53 18.65
N ARG A 5 15.52 6.43 18.65
CA ARG A 5 15.50 5.41 19.71
C ARG A 5 15.93 4.07 19.11
N THR A 6 17.19 4.02 18.71
CA THR A 6 17.79 2.84 18.03
C THR A 6 17.78 1.58 18.91
N ASP A 7 17.75 1.72 20.23
CA ASP A 7 17.61 0.64 21.18
C ASP A 7 16.31 -0.16 20.99
N ILE A 8 15.17 0.55 20.85
CA ILE A 8 13.86 -0.04 20.57
C ILE A 8 13.85 -0.65 19.18
N PHE A 9 14.35 0.09 18.19
CA PHE A 9 14.33 -0.35 16.80
C PHE A 9 15.18 -1.60 16.59
N LYS A 10 16.40 -1.64 17.14
CA LYS A 10 17.26 -2.84 17.06
C LYS A 10 16.60 -4.05 17.73
N THR A 11 15.91 -3.87 18.85
CA THR A 11 15.18 -4.95 19.51
C THR A 11 14.09 -5.54 18.60
N GLN A 12 13.31 -4.67 17.95
CA GLN A 12 12.27 -5.07 17.02
C GLN A 12 12.85 -5.79 15.78
N LEU A 13 13.91 -5.23 15.19
CA LEU A 13 14.57 -5.85 14.02
C LEU A 13 15.14 -7.22 14.36
N LYS A 14 15.79 -7.41 15.53
CA LYS A 14 16.27 -8.71 16.00
C LYS A 14 15.13 -9.72 16.10
N ALA A 15 14.00 -9.33 16.67
CA ALA A 15 12.83 -10.19 16.80
C ALA A 15 12.31 -10.64 15.43
N ILE A 16 12.17 -9.71 14.47
CA ILE A 16 11.70 -9.99 13.12
C ILE A 16 12.66 -10.92 12.38
N LEU A 17 13.96 -10.62 12.38
CA LEU A 17 14.96 -11.44 11.69
C LEU A 17 15.02 -12.87 12.24
N ARG A 18 14.88 -13.04 13.56
CA ARG A 18 14.82 -14.36 14.20
C ARG A 18 13.52 -15.10 13.90
N ALA A 19 12.38 -14.40 13.90
CA ALA A 19 11.09 -15.00 13.55
C ALA A 19 11.04 -15.43 12.07
N ALA A 20 11.74 -14.72 11.19
CA ALA A 20 11.78 -14.99 9.76
C ALA A 20 12.39 -16.33 9.37
N VAL A 21 13.15 -16.98 10.27
CA VAL A 21 13.64 -18.37 10.08
C VAL A 21 12.48 -19.37 9.97
N HIS A 22 11.35 -19.08 10.62
CA HIS A 22 10.19 -19.99 10.69
C HIS A 22 9.15 -19.76 9.58
N GLY A 23 9.33 -18.74 8.72
CA GLY A 23 8.35 -18.46 7.68
C GLY A 23 8.72 -17.31 6.76
N ASN A 24 7.90 -17.10 5.75
CA ASN A 24 8.10 -16.04 4.75
C ASN A 24 7.73 -14.67 5.33
N CYS A 25 8.70 -14.03 6.00
CA CYS A 25 8.56 -12.68 6.55
C CYS A 25 9.15 -11.65 5.59
N ARG A 26 8.53 -10.46 5.55
CA ARG A 26 9.04 -9.26 4.89
C ARG A 26 9.11 -8.13 5.92
N LEU A 27 10.09 -7.26 5.79
CA LEU A 27 10.23 -6.08 6.64
C LEU A 27 9.67 -4.87 5.90
N LEU A 28 8.62 -4.26 6.46
CA LEU A 28 7.98 -3.07 5.91
C LEU A 28 8.24 -1.87 6.83
N ILE A 29 8.86 -0.83 6.30
CA ILE A 29 9.24 0.37 7.06
C ILE A 29 8.21 1.47 6.82
N PRO A 30 7.50 1.92 7.87
CA PRO A 30 6.50 2.97 7.76
C PRO A 30 7.12 4.37 7.83
N MET A 31 6.35 5.38 7.46
CA MET A 31 6.62 6.81 7.66
C MET A 31 7.93 7.31 7.05
N ILE A 32 8.42 6.68 5.99
CA ILE A 32 9.57 7.16 5.22
C ILE A 32 9.14 8.42 4.45
N SER A 33 9.88 9.50 4.62
CA SER A 33 9.67 10.78 3.94
C SER A 33 10.80 11.15 2.98
N CYS A 34 11.98 10.57 3.15
CA CYS A 34 13.16 10.82 2.33
C CYS A 34 14.10 9.61 2.25
N LEU A 35 15.01 9.64 1.27
CA LEU A 35 16.00 8.57 1.08
C LEU A 35 16.94 8.40 2.28
N THR A 36 17.30 9.49 2.95
CA THR A 36 18.24 9.45 4.09
C THR A 36 17.73 8.59 5.23
N GLU A 37 16.41 8.63 5.51
CA GLU A 37 15.78 7.79 6.53
C GLU A 37 15.85 6.31 6.16
N LEU A 38 15.62 5.98 4.89
CA LEU A 38 15.74 4.60 4.40
C LEU A 38 17.17 4.08 4.50
N ILE A 39 18.17 4.88 4.12
CA ILE A 39 19.59 4.52 4.22
C ILE A 39 19.99 4.32 5.69
N ALA A 40 19.56 5.22 6.59
CA ALA A 40 19.81 5.06 8.02
C ALA A 40 19.17 3.77 8.58
N THR A 41 17.97 3.44 8.12
CA THR A 41 17.28 2.17 8.47
C THR A 41 18.09 0.94 8.01
N LYS A 42 18.58 0.95 6.76
CA LYS A 42 19.42 -0.13 6.20
C LYS A 42 20.72 -0.31 6.99
N GLU A 43 21.32 0.79 7.44
CA GLU A 43 22.54 0.74 8.25
C GLU A 43 22.27 0.11 9.64
N ILE A 44 21.15 0.48 10.30
CA ILE A 44 20.77 -0.14 11.57
C ILE A 44 20.46 -1.64 11.37
N LEU A 45 19.81 -2.02 10.27
CA LEU A 45 19.52 -3.40 9.93
C LEU A 45 20.83 -4.21 9.72
N ARG A 46 21.83 -3.61 9.06
CA ARG A 46 23.16 -4.21 8.88
C ARG A 46 23.83 -4.48 10.25
N GLN A 47 23.84 -3.48 11.13
CA GLN A 47 24.39 -3.62 12.49
C GLN A 47 23.67 -4.72 13.29
N VAL A 48 22.34 -4.81 13.18
CA VAL A 48 21.57 -5.87 13.85
C VAL A 48 21.96 -7.26 13.36
N LYS A 49 22.17 -7.44 12.05
CA LYS A 49 22.64 -8.72 11.49
C LYS A 49 24.03 -9.09 11.99
N GLU A 50 24.93 -8.12 12.12
CA GLU A 50 26.25 -8.33 12.70
C GLU A 50 26.17 -8.74 14.18
N GLU A 51 25.38 -8.03 14.99
CA GLU A 51 25.17 -8.34 16.40
C GLU A 51 24.58 -9.75 16.60
N LEU A 52 23.65 -10.19 15.75
CA LEU A 52 23.08 -11.54 15.80
C LEU A 52 24.11 -12.61 15.41
N THR A 53 24.94 -12.32 14.42
CA THR A 53 26.04 -13.21 13.97
C THR A 53 27.06 -13.38 15.08
N GLU A 54 27.52 -12.31 15.70
CA GLU A 54 28.49 -12.34 16.82
C GLU A 54 27.94 -13.08 18.04
N ALA A 55 26.62 -12.96 18.28
CA ALA A 55 25.95 -13.68 19.36
C ALA A 55 25.69 -15.17 19.06
N GLY A 56 26.00 -15.64 17.85
CA GLY A 56 25.72 -17.02 17.41
C GLY A 56 24.24 -17.35 17.34
N MET A 57 23.37 -16.32 17.14
CA MET A 57 21.93 -16.50 17.06
C MET A 57 21.51 -16.79 15.63
N GLU A 58 20.63 -17.77 15.45
CA GLU A 58 20.03 -18.08 14.15
C GLU A 58 19.04 -16.96 13.73
N PHE A 59 19.12 -16.51 12.46
CA PHE A 59 18.25 -15.52 11.86
C PHE A 59 18.24 -15.62 10.34
N GLU A 60 17.20 -15.04 9.70
CA GLU A 60 17.11 -14.99 8.24
C GLU A 60 17.95 -13.83 7.67
N HIS A 61 18.93 -14.15 6.84
CA HIS A 61 19.84 -13.17 6.25
C HIS A 61 19.23 -12.37 5.11
N GLN A 62 18.21 -12.93 4.41
CA GLN A 62 17.65 -12.38 3.16
C GLN A 62 16.21 -11.91 3.31
N VAL A 63 15.86 -11.37 4.49
CA VAL A 63 14.54 -10.74 4.66
C VAL A 63 14.38 -9.58 3.68
N LYS A 64 13.33 -9.63 2.86
CA LYS A 64 12.99 -8.56 1.93
C LYS A 64 12.60 -7.30 2.67
N LEU A 65 13.15 -6.17 2.22
CA LEU A 65 12.89 -4.84 2.79
C LEU A 65 11.99 -4.03 1.85
N GLY A 66 10.88 -3.53 2.37
CA GLY A 66 9.97 -2.63 1.64
C GLY A 66 9.71 -1.34 2.39
N VAL A 67 9.18 -0.37 1.68
CA VAL A 67 8.71 0.91 2.24
C VAL A 67 7.20 0.97 2.16
N LEU A 68 6.56 1.36 3.28
CA LEU A 68 5.16 1.78 3.30
C LEU A 68 5.11 3.23 2.79
N VAL A 69 4.61 3.37 1.56
CA VAL A 69 4.47 4.69 0.91
C VAL A 69 3.15 5.29 1.35
N GLU A 70 3.23 6.16 2.33
CA GLU A 70 2.06 6.78 2.98
C GLU A 70 2.25 8.28 3.24
N VAL A 71 3.46 8.80 2.95
CA VAL A 71 3.78 10.23 3.02
C VAL A 71 3.90 10.79 1.60
N PRO A 72 3.23 11.91 1.26
CA PRO A 72 3.28 12.47 -0.10
C PRO A 72 4.68 12.73 -0.64
N SER A 73 5.64 13.12 0.21
CA SER A 73 7.04 13.28 -0.21
C SER A 73 7.67 11.97 -0.68
N ALA A 74 7.33 10.83 -0.05
CA ALA A 74 7.78 9.51 -0.49
C ALA A 74 7.21 9.14 -1.86
N VAL A 75 5.96 9.52 -2.15
CA VAL A 75 5.37 9.34 -3.49
C VAL A 75 6.15 10.10 -4.54
N VAL A 76 6.48 11.36 -4.27
CA VAL A 76 7.22 12.23 -5.22
C VAL A 76 8.58 11.64 -5.57
N ILE A 77 9.27 11.00 -4.62
CA ILE A 77 10.60 10.38 -4.79
C ILE A 77 10.53 8.85 -4.94
N ALA A 78 9.38 8.27 -5.28
CA ALA A 78 9.21 6.83 -5.34
C ALA A 78 10.18 6.14 -6.31
N ASP A 79 10.56 6.79 -7.40
CA ASP A 79 11.57 6.30 -8.35
C ASP A 79 12.98 6.22 -7.73
N ILE A 80 13.31 7.10 -6.78
CA ILE A 80 14.56 7.08 -6.01
C ILE A 80 14.49 5.93 -4.99
N LEU A 81 13.41 5.85 -4.22
CA LEU A 81 13.21 4.81 -3.20
C LEU A 81 13.17 3.41 -3.82
N ALA A 82 12.58 3.25 -5.02
CA ALA A 82 12.51 1.99 -5.75
C ALA A 82 13.86 1.36 -6.09
N ARG A 83 14.95 2.12 -6.01
CA ARG A 83 16.32 1.61 -6.22
C ARG A 83 16.89 0.90 -4.99
N GLU A 84 16.28 1.12 -3.84
CA GLU A 84 16.83 0.77 -2.53
C GLU A 84 15.99 -0.28 -1.78
N VAL A 85 14.87 -0.73 -2.35
CA VAL A 85 13.93 -1.64 -1.70
C VAL A 85 13.55 -2.82 -2.60
N ASP A 86 12.97 -3.86 -2.01
CA ASP A 86 12.52 -5.06 -2.71
C ASP A 86 11.03 -4.99 -3.11
N PHE A 87 10.23 -4.14 -2.45
CA PHE A 87 8.81 -3.95 -2.73
C PHE A 87 8.29 -2.64 -2.14
N PHE A 88 7.12 -2.21 -2.63
CA PHE A 88 6.34 -1.14 -2.02
C PHE A 88 5.04 -1.67 -1.42
N SER A 89 4.57 -1.00 -0.38
CA SER A 89 3.18 -1.09 0.07
C SER A 89 2.61 0.33 0.18
N ILE A 90 1.42 0.56 -0.35
CA ILE A 90 0.77 1.88 -0.28
C ILE A 90 -0.14 1.92 0.94
N GLY A 91 0.14 2.81 1.89
CA GLY A 91 -0.66 3.06 3.08
C GLY A 91 -1.72 4.14 2.82
N THR A 92 -2.87 3.75 2.25
CA THR A 92 -3.86 4.71 1.77
C THR A 92 -4.46 5.57 2.88
N ASN A 93 -4.62 5.05 4.10
CA ASN A 93 -5.22 5.80 5.20
C ASN A 93 -4.44 7.09 5.50
N ASP A 94 -3.13 6.96 5.69
CA ASP A 94 -2.26 8.10 6.00
C ASP A 94 -1.94 8.91 4.76
N LEU A 95 -1.76 8.26 3.60
CA LEU A 95 -1.51 8.96 2.34
C LEU A 95 -2.64 9.94 2.00
N ILE A 96 -3.90 9.52 2.14
CA ILE A 96 -5.07 10.37 1.89
C ILE A 96 -5.12 11.52 2.90
N GLN A 97 -4.95 11.20 4.19
CA GLN A 97 -4.94 12.18 5.27
C GLN A 97 -3.92 13.30 5.01
N TYR A 98 -2.69 12.94 4.68
CA TYR A 98 -1.64 13.94 4.43
C TYR A 98 -1.79 14.63 3.08
N ALA A 99 -2.23 13.94 2.04
CA ALA A 99 -2.42 14.52 0.71
C ALA A 99 -3.53 15.57 0.68
N LEU A 100 -4.60 15.34 1.44
CA LEU A 100 -5.76 16.25 1.50
C LEU A 100 -5.68 17.19 2.72
N ALA A 101 -4.62 17.10 3.54
CA ALA A 101 -4.43 17.89 4.77
C ALA A 101 -5.63 17.80 5.73
N ILE A 102 -6.11 16.59 5.96
CA ILE A 102 -7.26 16.31 6.82
C ILE A 102 -6.87 15.38 7.97
N ASP A 103 -7.66 15.40 9.02
CA ASP A 103 -7.62 14.42 10.10
C ASP A 103 -8.88 13.54 10.00
N ARG A 104 -8.71 12.27 9.64
CA ARG A 104 -9.83 11.33 9.42
C ARG A 104 -10.65 11.02 10.67
N VAL A 105 -10.11 11.27 11.87
CA VAL A 105 -10.82 11.08 13.13
C VAL A 105 -11.51 12.35 13.63
N ASN A 106 -11.29 13.49 12.97
CA ASN A 106 -11.92 14.76 13.30
C ASN A 106 -13.27 14.90 12.58
N GLU A 107 -14.35 14.85 13.35
CA GLU A 107 -15.74 14.90 12.83
C GLU A 107 -16.05 16.14 11.98
N HIS A 108 -15.29 17.24 12.13
CA HIS A 108 -15.52 18.47 11.37
C HIS A 108 -14.94 18.45 9.96
N VAL A 109 -13.98 17.57 9.67
CA VAL A 109 -13.27 17.54 8.38
C VAL A 109 -13.20 16.15 7.75
N ASN A 110 -13.62 15.08 8.44
CA ASN A 110 -13.56 13.72 7.92
C ASN A 110 -14.40 13.49 6.66
N TYR A 111 -15.42 14.33 6.41
CA TYR A 111 -16.22 14.30 5.18
C TYR A 111 -15.39 14.62 3.92
N LEU A 112 -14.20 15.19 4.07
CA LEU A 112 -13.27 15.45 2.98
C LEU A 112 -12.39 14.23 2.64
N TYR A 113 -12.42 13.20 3.49
CA TYR A 113 -11.70 11.97 3.25
C TYR A 113 -12.37 11.19 2.12
N ASP A 114 -11.70 11.08 0.98
CA ASP A 114 -12.23 10.39 -0.19
C ASP A 114 -11.14 9.59 -0.90
N THR A 115 -11.34 8.28 -0.97
CA THR A 115 -10.42 7.33 -1.60
C THR A 115 -10.32 7.52 -3.12
N LEU A 116 -11.38 8.03 -3.75
CA LEU A 116 -11.49 8.27 -5.19
C LEU A 116 -11.17 9.72 -5.57
N HIS A 117 -10.63 10.51 -4.64
CA HIS A 117 -10.19 11.85 -4.96
C HIS A 117 -9.14 11.84 -6.09
N PRO A 118 -9.25 12.68 -7.13
CA PRO A 118 -8.35 12.65 -8.29
C PRO A 118 -6.86 12.76 -7.92
N ALA A 119 -6.51 13.52 -6.87
CA ALA A 119 -5.14 13.61 -6.38
C ALA A 119 -4.65 12.27 -5.80
N VAL A 120 -5.51 11.57 -5.05
CA VAL A 120 -5.17 10.27 -4.44
C VAL A 120 -4.87 9.24 -5.52
N LEU A 121 -5.74 9.11 -6.53
CA LEU A 121 -5.52 8.18 -7.65
C LEU A 121 -4.22 8.49 -8.40
N ARG A 122 -3.88 9.78 -8.58
CA ARG A 122 -2.62 10.19 -9.22
C ARG A 122 -1.39 9.82 -8.39
N LEU A 123 -1.47 9.99 -7.06
CA LEU A 123 -0.41 9.57 -6.16
C LEU A 123 -0.21 8.05 -6.20
N ILE A 124 -1.28 7.26 -6.15
CA ILE A 124 -1.22 5.80 -6.26
C ILE A 124 -0.57 5.41 -7.59
N ARG A 125 -1.01 5.99 -8.72
CA ARG A 125 -0.41 5.73 -10.04
C ARG A 125 1.07 6.05 -10.09
N GLN A 126 1.52 7.12 -9.45
CA GLN A 126 2.93 7.48 -9.42
C GLN A 126 3.76 6.40 -8.72
N VAL A 127 3.28 5.86 -7.60
CA VAL A 127 3.97 4.78 -6.87
C VAL A 127 3.98 3.48 -7.68
N THR A 128 2.83 3.07 -8.25
CA THR A 128 2.76 1.85 -9.06
C THR A 128 3.65 1.94 -10.28
N SER A 129 3.66 3.09 -10.98
CA SER A 129 4.54 3.32 -12.14
C SER A 129 6.02 3.25 -11.76
N ALA A 130 6.42 3.83 -10.62
CA ALA A 130 7.79 3.78 -10.14
C ALA A 130 8.22 2.34 -9.76
N GLY A 131 7.34 1.59 -9.12
CA GLY A 131 7.55 0.17 -8.79
C GLY A 131 7.67 -0.69 -10.05
N GLN A 132 6.73 -0.59 -10.97
CA GLN A 132 6.72 -1.33 -12.24
C GLN A 132 7.97 -1.07 -13.09
N ALA A 133 8.43 0.18 -13.18
CA ALA A 133 9.66 0.54 -13.90
C ALA A 133 10.91 -0.16 -13.35
N ARG A 134 10.84 -0.71 -12.13
CA ARG A 134 11.92 -1.44 -11.46
C ARG A 134 11.61 -2.93 -11.25
N GLY A 135 10.45 -3.40 -11.69
CA GLY A 135 10.00 -4.78 -11.47
C GLY A 135 9.72 -5.09 -10.00
N LEU A 136 9.41 -4.08 -9.19
CA LEU A 136 9.02 -4.26 -7.79
C LEU A 136 7.55 -4.64 -7.72
N GLN A 137 7.24 -5.51 -6.77
CA GLN A 137 5.85 -5.76 -6.35
C GLN A 137 5.31 -4.54 -5.61
N VAL A 138 4.12 -4.09 -5.97
CA VAL A 138 3.41 -3.00 -5.29
C VAL A 138 2.15 -3.54 -4.65
N SER A 139 2.13 -3.56 -3.33
CA SER A 139 0.96 -3.91 -2.54
C SER A 139 0.22 -2.65 -2.05
N MET A 140 -1.01 -2.84 -1.60
CA MET A 140 -1.79 -1.80 -0.96
C MET A 140 -2.38 -2.33 0.35
N CYS A 141 -2.35 -1.50 1.38
CA CYS A 141 -3.06 -1.71 2.63
C CYS A 141 -3.89 -0.47 3.00
N GLY A 142 -4.77 -0.62 3.96
CA GLY A 142 -5.73 0.41 4.33
C GLY A 142 -7.15 0.04 3.89
N GLU A 143 -8.10 0.89 4.25
CA GLU A 143 -9.53 0.61 4.03
C GLU A 143 -9.89 0.50 2.55
N MET A 144 -9.24 1.29 1.69
CA MET A 144 -9.45 1.28 0.25
C MET A 144 -9.21 -0.11 -0.37
N ALA A 145 -8.26 -0.89 0.15
CA ALA A 145 -7.92 -2.22 -0.37
C ALA A 145 -9.01 -3.27 -0.12
N GLY A 146 -9.87 -3.05 0.87
CA GLY A 146 -10.95 -3.98 1.23
C GLY A 146 -12.34 -3.56 0.76
N ASP A 147 -12.46 -2.39 0.11
CA ASP A 147 -13.72 -1.90 -0.41
C ASP A 147 -13.95 -2.40 -1.85
N PRO A 148 -14.99 -3.23 -2.08
CA PRO A 148 -15.29 -3.79 -3.38
C PRO A 148 -15.42 -2.75 -4.51
N VAL A 149 -15.92 -1.56 -4.21
CA VAL A 149 -16.09 -0.49 -5.21
C VAL A 149 -14.75 -0.02 -5.78
N ASN A 150 -13.70 -0.05 -4.98
CA ASN A 150 -12.37 0.41 -5.36
C ASN A 150 -11.57 -0.66 -6.14
N ILE A 151 -11.93 -1.95 -6.03
CA ILE A 151 -11.11 -3.04 -6.57
C ILE A 151 -10.83 -2.89 -8.06
N PRO A 152 -11.83 -2.62 -8.94
CA PRO A 152 -11.56 -2.52 -10.37
C PRO A 152 -10.53 -1.45 -10.72
N ILE A 153 -10.60 -0.28 -10.07
CA ILE A 153 -9.64 0.81 -10.32
C ILE A 153 -8.25 0.49 -9.75
N LEU A 154 -8.17 -0.21 -8.61
CA LEU A 154 -6.88 -0.63 -8.03
C LEU A 154 -6.17 -1.64 -8.92
N LEU A 155 -6.92 -2.58 -9.51
CA LEU A 155 -6.37 -3.53 -10.49
C LEU A 155 -5.90 -2.80 -11.75
N GLY A 156 -6.69 -1.88 -12.29
CA GLY A 156 -6.30 -1.07 -13.44
C GLY A 156 -5.12 -0.13 -13.18
N LEU A 157 -4.87 0.25 -11.93
CA LEU A 157 -3.68 0.96 -11.49
C LEU A 157 -2.43 0.06 -11.37
N GLY A 158 -2.60 -1.25 -11.49
CA GLY A 158 -1.50 -2.21 -11.43
C GLY A 158 -1.02 -2.53 -10.01
N ILE A 159 -1.94 -2.60 -9.05
CA ILE A 159 -1.66 -3.12 -7.70
C ILE A 159 -1.58 -4.64 -7.77
N ASP A 160 -0.49 -5.22 -7.27
CA ASP A 160 -0.21 -6.65 -7.32
C ASP A 160 -0.80 -7.43 -6.13
N GLU A 161 -0.92 -6.79 -4.97
CA GLU A 161 -1.35 -7.42 -3.72
C GLU A 161 -2.22 -6.47 -2.90
N LEU A 162 -3.36 -6.97 -2.42
CA LEU A 162 -4.30 -6.23 -1.59
C LEU A 162 -4.33 -6.83 -0.18
N SER A 163 -3.96 -6.03 0.82
CA SER A 163 -4.01 -6.41 2.24
C SER A 163 -5.25 -5.78 2.89
N MET A 164 -6.09 -6.61 3.48
CA MET A 164 -7.37 -6.20 4.06
C MET A 164 -7.72 -7.06 5.28
N ASN A 165 -8.80 -6.71 5.97
CA ASN A 165 -9.33 -7.57 7.01
C ASN A 165 -9.82 -8.91 6.44
N SER A 166 -9.82 -9.96 7.25
CA SER A 166 -10.16 -11.33 6.81
C SER A 166 -11.60 -11.47 6.30
N LEU A 167 -12.53 -10.64 6.77
CA LEU A 167 -13.94 -10.69 6.38
C LEU A 167 -14.15 -10.17 4.95
N SER A 168 -13.32 -9.23 4.50
CA SER A 168 -13.40 -8.69 3.12
C SER A 168 -12.80 -9.63 2.07
N ILE A 169 -11.88 -10.53 2.45
CA ILE A 169 -11.15 -11.39 1.52
C ILE A 169 -12.07 -12.23 0.61
N PRO A 170 -13.10 -12.94 1.11
CA PRO A 170 -13.94 -13.76 0.26
C PRO A 170 -14.66 -12.95 -0.82
N MET A 171 -15.21 -11.79 -0.46
CA MET A 171 -15.91 -10.90 -1.38
C MET A 171 -14.98 -10.32 -2.43
N VAL A 172 -13.84 -9.74 -2.02
CA VAL A 172 -12.84 -9.18 -2.94
C VAL A 172 -12.30 -10.26 -3.87
N LYS A 173 -12.01 -11.46 -3.37
CA LYS A 173 -11.55 -12.58 -4.19
C LYS A 173 -12.60 -13.05 -5.20
N LYS A 174 -13.88 -13.07 -4.82
CA LYS A 174 -14.99 -13.37 -5.73
C LYS A 174 -15.02 -12.33 -6.85
N LEU A 175 -14.93 -11.04 -6.51
CA LEU A 175 -14.92 -9.93 -7.45
C LEU A 175 -13.76 -10.02 -8.43
N ILE A 176 -12.52 -10.14 -7.95
CA ILE A 176 -11.30 -10.25 -8.78
C ILE A 176 -11.42 -11.40 -9.80
N ARG A 177 -12.01 -12.52 -9.44
CA ARG A 177 -12.21 -13.67 -10.33
C ARG A 177 -13.29 -13.47 -11.38
N SER A 178 -14.09 -12.43 -11.27
CA SER A 178 -15.22 -12.12 -12.15
C SER A 178 -14.96 -10.94 -13.08
N ILE A 179 -13.82 -10.25 -12.92
CA ILE A 179 -13.47 -9.06 -13.71
C ILE A 179 -12.40 -9.39 -14.75
N ASN A 180 -12.42 -8.63 -15.84
CA ASN A 180 -11.38 -8.64 -16.86
C ASN A 180 -10.40 -7.48 -16.61
N MET A 181 -9.11 -7.72 -16.77
CA MET A 181 -8.08 -6.70 -16.55
C MET A 181 -8.13 -5.58 -17.62
N ASP A 182 -8.52 -5.88 -18.85
CA ASP A 182 -8.68 -4.87 -19.90
C ASP A 182 -9.82 -3.88 -19.55
N ASP A 183 -10.91 -4.37 -18.98
CA ASP A 183 -12.02 -3.55 -18.52
C ASP A 183 -11.59 -2.66 -17.34
N CYS A 184 -10.77 -3.18 -16.43
CA CYS A 184 -10.19 -2.41 -15.33
C CYS A 184 -9.25 -1.30 -15.82
N ALA A 185 -8.45 -1.59 -16.85
CA ALA A 185 -7.54 -0.62 -17.44
C ALA A 185 -8.32 0.52 -18.12
N GLU A 186 -9.38 0.20 -18.86
CA GLU A 186 -10.25 1.20 -19.50
C GLU A 186 -11.02 2.02 -18.48
N LEU A 187 -11.58 1.39 -17.43
CA LEU A 187 -12.25 2.09 -16.34
C LEU A 187 -11.30 3.09 -15.67
N THR A 188 -10.05 2.65 -15.42
CA THR A 188 -9.02 3.51 -14.83
C THR A 188 -8.68 4.67 -15.75
N ARG A 189 -8.53 4.44 -17.04
CA ARG A 189 -8.30 5.50 -18.03
C ARG A 189 -9.41 6.55 -18.01
N LEU A 190 -10.68 6.12 -17.98
CA LEU A 190 -11.84 7.01 -17.90
C LEU A 190 -11.85 7.79 -16.57
N ALA A 191 -11.57 7.14 -15.44
CA ALA A 191 -11.51 7.80 -14.14
C ALA A 191 -10.47 8.94 -14.11
N PHE A 192 -9.34 8.79 -14.82
CA PHE A 192 -8.33 9.85 -14.90
C PHE A 192 -8.72 11.06 -15.78
N GLU A 193 -9.76 10.94 -16.59
CA GLU A 193 -10.37 12.06 -17.35
C GLU A 193 -11.35 12.86 -16.51
N MET A 194 -11.84 12.29 -15.38
CA MET A 194 -12.78 12.96 -14.48
C MET A 194 -12.09 14.07 -13.67
N GLN A 195 -12.84 15.12 -13.34
CA GLN A 195 -12.31 16.31 -12.70
C GLN A 195 -12.46 16.31 -11.17
N ASP A 196 -13.41 15.54 -10.66
CA ASP A 196 -13.73 15.47 -9.24
C ASP A 196 -14.09 14.04 -8.79
N ALA A 197 -14.10 13.84 -7.46
CA ALA A 197 -14.37 12.55 -6.86
C ALA A 197 -15.82 12.07 -7.13
N ALA A 198 -16.79 12.97 -7.16
CA ALA A 198 -18.20 12.59 -7.37
C ALA A 198 -18.41 11.98 -8.75
N ALA A 199 -17.76 12.53 -9.79
CA ALA A 199 -17.78 11.95 -11.14
C ALA A 199 -17.12 10.57 -11.17
N ILE A 200 -16.01 10.37 -10.45
CA ILE A 200 -15.34 9.08 -10.35
C ILE A 200 -16.21 8.05 -9.61
N HIS A 201 -16.82 8.44 -8.48
CA HIS A 201 -17.79 7.59 -7.77
C HIS A 201 -18.92 7.14 -8.70
N SER A 202 -19.55 8.08 -9.41
CA SER A 202 -20.64 7.77 -10.33
C SER A 202 -20.20 6.83 -11.46
N LEU A 203 -19.00 7.01 -11.98
CA LEU A 203 -18.41 6.13 -13.00
C LEU A 203 -18.23 4.70 -12.46
N LEU A 204 -17.64 4.54 -11.26
CA LEU A 204 -17.39 3.23 -10.67
C LEU A 204 -18.69 2.52 -10.27
N GLU A 205 -19.62 3.23 -9.65
CA GLU A 205 -20.94 2.67 -9.28
C GLU A 205 -21.74 2.23 -10.52
N GLY A 206 -21.73 3.03 -11.59
CA GLY A 206 -22.32 2.69 -12.87
C GLY A 206 -21.70 1.42 -13.43
N TRP A 207 -20.37 1.35 -13.51
CA TRP A 207 -19.63 0.21 -14.00
C TRP A 207 -19.94 -1.07 -13.18
N ILE A 208 -19.95 -0.97 -11.85
CA ILE A 208 -20.30 -2.10 -10.97
C ILE A 208 -21.74 -2.56 -11.22
N SER A 209 -22.68 -1.63 -11.35
CA SER A 209 -24.10 -1.95 -11.57
C SER A 209 -24.35 -2.66 -12.90
N GLU A 210 -23.53 -2.38 -13.91
CA GLU A 210 -23.58 -3.03 -15.23
C GLU A 210 -22.98 -4.44 -15.24
N HIS A 211 -21.93 -4.64 -14.44
CA HIS A 211 -21.16 -5.91 -14.44
C HIS A 211 -21.63 -6.91 -13.38
N PHE A 212 -22.29 -6.44 -12.34
CA PHE A 212 -22.70 -7.27 -11.19
C PHE A 212 -24.17 -7.11 -10.84
N PRO A 213 -24.90 -8.20 -10.55
CA PRO A 213 -26.27 -8.14 -10.04
C PRO A 213 -26.32 -7.38 -8.70
N LYS A 214 -27.48 -6.79 -8.39
CA LYS A 214 -27.66 -5.99 -7.14
C LYS A 214 -27.40 -6.77 -5.85
N ASP A 215 -27.59 -8.08 -5.88
CA ASP A 215 -27.36 -9.01 -4.77
C ASP A 215 -25.93 -9.60 -4.73
N TYR A 216 -25.07 -9.19 -5.67
CA TYR A 216 -23.69 -9.74 -5.76
C TYR A 216 -22.87 -9.47 -4.50
N PHE A 217 -23.07 -8.30 -3.88
CA PHE A 217 -22.36 -7.86 -2.67
C PHE A 217 -23.14 -8.14 -1.38
N VAL A 218 -24.34 -8.71 -1.47
CA VAL A 218 -25.10 -9.15 -0.30
C VAL A 218 -24.51 -10.46 0.18
N ASP A 219 -24.01 -10.45 1.40
CA ASP A 219 -23.48 -11.64 2.06
C ASP A 219 -24.58 -12.70 2.15
N GLN A 220 -24.35 -13.88 1.62
CA GLN A 220 -25.17 -15.05 1.93
C GLN A 220 -24.71 -15.55 3.31
N SER A 221 -25.17 -14.83 4.34
CA SER A 221 -25.05 -15.23 5.75
C SER A 221 -25.69 -16.57 6.05
#